data_4a2d86d131239a0837e3b7823f0ee1e8
#
_entry.id   4a2d86d131239a0837e3b7823f0ee1e8
#
_cell.length_a   1.000
_cell.length_b   1.000
_cell.length_c   1.000
_cell.angle_alpha   90.00
_cell.angle_beta   90.00
_cell.angle_gamma   90.00
#
_symmetry.space_group_name_H-M   'P 1'
#
loop_
_entity.id
_entity.type
_entity.pdbx_description
1 polymer ?
#
loop_
_entity_poly.entity_id
_entity_poly.type
_entity_poly.pdbx_seq_one_letter_code
_entity_poly.pdbx_strand_id
1 'polypeptide(L)'
;MVSIKKLLFNNVKKLIPRISATEMIALQSGTTSIDRQLFEGKIKKTSFNNKPQDVFDKKLITELVEKFPEQQIYPHGNYHKLFEFLGINKFFSFLIPEKYGGKVMYVEEMSNILTYITSANPTLGVITMVPNSLGPSELLLHYGTEEQKEKYLPKLANGQKIPCFGLTGPNNGSDATGS
;
A
#
# COMPACT_ATOMS: atom_id res chain seq x y z
N MET A 1 34.39 -3.69 -41.41
CA MET A 1 35.01 -3.52 -40.06
C MET A 1 33.90 -3.34 -39.02
N VAL A 2 33.63 -4.36 -38.20
CA VAL A 2 32.59 -4.25 -37.15
C VAL A 2 33.16 -3.38 -36.03
N SER A 3 32.50 -2.30 -35.68
CA SER A 3 32.93 -1.39 -34.61
C SER A 3 33.07 -2.16 -33.29
N ILE A 4 34.21 -1.99 -32.59
CA ILE A 4 34.46 -2.54 -31.25
C ILE A 4 33.28 -2.24 -30.29
N LYS A 5 32.66 -1.06 -30.44
CA LYS A 5 31.47 -0.68 -29.67
C LYS A 5 30.28 -1.61 -29.91
N LYS A 6 30.07 -2.08 -31.15
CA LYS A 6 28.99 -3.01 -31.50
C LYS A 6 29.25 -4.42 -30.97
N LEU A 7 30.52 -4.84 -30.92
CA LEU A 7 30.93 -6.13 -30.36
C LEU A 7 30.75 -6.14 -28.82
N LEU A 8 31.18 -5.08 -28.15
CA LEU A 8 31.01 -4.88 -26.72
C LEU A 8 29.51 -4.84 -26.35
N PHE A 9 28.69 -4.06 -27.09
CA PHE A 9 27.26 -3.95 -26.88
C PHE A 9 26.56 -5.32 -26.99
N ASN A 10 26.93 -6.13 -28.02
CA ASN A 10 26.31 -7.45 -28.20
C ASN A 10 26.64 -8.44 -27.09
N ASN A 11 27.82 -8.30 -26.46
CA ASN A 11 28.20 -9.13 -25.34
C ASN A 11 27.55 -8.69 -24.03
N VAL A 12 27.52 -7.39 -23.77
CA VAL A 12 26.80 -6.79 -22.59
C VAL A 12 25.31 -7.07 -22.66
N LYS A 13 24.69 -6.99 -23.84
CA LYS A 13 23.27 -7.29 -24.04
C LYS A 13 22.88 -8.72 -23.60
N LYS A 14 23.80 -9.68 -23.67
CA LYS A 14 23.56 -11.05 -23.22
C LYS A 14 23.60 -11.21 -21.69
N LEU A 15 24.25 -10.28 -21.01
CA LEU A 15 24.39 -10.27 -19.54
C LEU A 15 23.30 -9.46 -18.85
N ILE A 16 22.59 -8.62 -19.59
CA ILE A 16 21.49 -7.83 -19.05
C ILE A 16 20.24 -8.73 -18.94
N PRO A 17 19.60 -8.81 -17.76
CA PRO A 17 18.35 -9.53 -17.61
C PRO A 17 17.31 -9.03 -18.63
N ARG A 18 16.44 -9.92 -19.09
CA ARG A 18 15.36 -9.52 -20.00
C ARG A 18 14.43 -8.59 -19.24
N ILE A 19 14.19 -7.41 -19.82
CA ILE A 19 13.19 -6.47 -19.29
C ILE A 19 11.82 -7.12 -19.44
N SER A 20 11.07 -7.20 -18.36
CA SER A 20 9.69 -7.70 -18.37
C SER A 20 8.78 -6.80 -19.19
N ALA A 21 7.61 -7.29 -19.57
CA ALA A 21 6.62 -6.49 -20.30
C ALA A 21 6.19 -5.25 -19.48
N THR A 22 6.07 -5.38 -18.18
CA THR A 22 5.70 -4.30 -17.26
C THR A 22 6.79 -3.22 -17.18
N GLU A 23 8.04 -3.63 -17.05
CA GLU A 23 9.18 -2.70 -17.07
C GLU A 23 9.30 -1.99 -18.41
N MET A 24 9.03 -2.69 -19.51
CA MET A 24 9.03 -2.09 -20.83
C MET A 24 7.94 -1.02 -20.96
N ILE A 25 6.73 -1.27 -20.43
CA ILE A 25 5.64 -0.29 -20.40
C ILE A 25 6.04 0.91 -19.55
N ALA A 26 6.64 0.70 -18.39
CA ALA A 26 7.14 1.78 -17.52
C ALA A 26 8.20 2.64 -18.23
N LEU A 27 9.15 2.02 -18.93
CA LEU A 27 10.16 2.72 -19.72
C LEU A 27 9.56 3.48 -20.91
N GLN A 28 8.55 2.90 -21.56
CA GLN A 28 7.88 3.52 -22.71
C GLN A 28 6.94 4.66 -22.32
N SER A 29 6.43 4.67 -21.08
CA SER A 29 5.57 5.75 -20.58
C SER A 29 6.27 7.11 -20.60
N GLY A 30 7.60 7.12 -20.60
CA GLY A 30 8.43 8.32 -20.72
C GLY A 30 8.31 9.31 -19.56
N THR A 31 7.47 8.98 -18.56
CA THR A 31 7.23 9.84 -17.41
C THR A 31 7.76 9.15 -16.15
N THR A 32 8.79 9.71 -15.57
CA THR A 32 9.29 9.31 -14.25
C THR A 32 8.70 10.17 -13.14
N SER A 33 7.58 10.84 -13.42
CA SER A 33 6.90 11.74 -12.48
C SER A 33 7.88 12.68 -11.76
N ILE A 34 7.77 12.78 -10.45
CA ILE A 34 8.64 13.60 -9.60
C ILE A 34 10.02 12.96 -9.37
N ASP A 35 10.15 11.65 -9.53
CA ASP A 35 11.37 10.91 -9.18
C ASP A 35 12.60 11.45 -9.89
N ARG A 36 12.48 11.73 -11.19
CA ARG A 36 13.58 12.35 -11.94
C ARG A 36 14.02 13.67 -11.35
N GLN A 37 13.06 14.52 -10.94
CA GLN A 37 13.35 15.83 -10.34
C GLN A 37 14.03 15.69 -8.99
N LEU A 38 13.66 14.66 -8.19
CA LEU A 38 14.31 14.32 -6.93
C LEU A 38 15.76 13.89 -7.16
N PHE A 39 16.01 12.97 -8.09
CA PHE A 39 17.38 12.52 -8.44
C PHE A 39 18.25 13.63 -9.00
N GLU A 40 17.70 14.56 -9.75
CA GLU A 40 18.41 15.72 -10.30
C GLU A 40 18.55 16.88 -9.30
N GLY A 41 17.94 16.79 -8.11
CA GLY A 41 17.92 17.87 -7.12
C GLY A 41 17.16 19.13 -7.57
N LYS A 42 16.25 19.01 -8.54
CA LYS A 42 15.54 20.12 -9.20
C LYS A 42 14.04 20.07 -8.97
N ILE A 43 13.60 20.00 -7.73
CA ILE A 43 12.17 19.95 -7.41
C ILE A 43 11.50 21.28 -7.72
N LYS A 44 10.52 21.27 -8.64
CA LYS A 44 9.67 22.44 -8.87
C LYS A 44 8.55 22.47 -7.84
N LYS A 45 8.48 23.54 -7.06
CA LYS A 45 7.50 23.76 -5.98
C LYS A 45 6.02 23.75 -6.41
N THR A 46 5.71 23.72 -7.69
CA THR A 46 4.35 23.93 -8.24
C THR A 46 3.43 22.73 -8.15
N SER A 47 3.89 21.57 -7.67
CA SER A 47 3.12 20.31 -7.76
C SER A 47 2.28 19.99 -6.53
N PHE A 48 2.38 20.75 -5.44
CA PHE A 48 1.74 20.38 -4.16
C PHE A 48 0.80 21.48 -3.66
N ASN A 49 -0.16 21.89 -4.49
CA ASN A 49 -1.12 22.95 -4.13
C ASN A 49 -2.40 22.44 -3.45
N ASN A 50 -2.52 21.17 -3.18
CA ASN A 50 -3.64 20.67 -2.40
C ASN A 50 -3.34 20.89 -0.93
N LYS A 51 -4.07 21.81 -0.31
CA LYS A 51 -4.10 21.88 1.16
C LYS A 51 -4.66 20.56 1.64
N PRO A 52 -3.95 19.82 2.53
CA PRO A 52 -4.52 18.62 3.14
C PRO A 52 -5.85 19.02 3.79
N GLN A 53 -6.93 18.39 3.41
CA GLN A 53 -8.12 18.48 4.23
C GLN A 53 -7.80 17.69 5.50
N ASP A 54 -7.82 18.36 6.64
CA ASP A 54 -7.57 17.77 7.95
C ASP A 54 -8.85 17.00 8.37
N VAL A 55 -9.18 15.94 7.61
CA VAL A 55 -10.34 15.05 7.86
C VAL A 55 -10.02 14.04 8.97
N PHE A 56 -8.86 14.17 9.55
CA PHE A 56 -8.24 13.27 10.46
C PHE A 56 -8.62 13.54 11.92
N ASP A 57 -9.32 12.63 12.55
CA ASP A 57 -9.62 12.69 13.99
C ASP A 57 -8.41 12.28 14.83
N LYS A 58 -7.58 13.26 15.20
CA LYS A 58 -6.41 13.07 16.06
C LYS A 58 -6.78 12.43 17.41
N LYS A 59 -7.97 12.71 17.94
CA LYS A 59 -8.43 12.15 19.22
C LYS A 59 -8.62 10.65 19.10
N LEU A 60 -9.20 10.18 18.00
CA LEU A 60 -9.44 8.76 17.76
C LEU A 60 -8.13 7.96 17.68
N ILE A 61 -7.08 8.57 17.12
CA ILE A 61 -5.79 7.89 17.04
C ILE A 61 -5.05 7.92 18.36
N THR A 62 -5.15 9.02 19.09
CA THR A 62 -4.62 9.05 20.46
C THR A 62 -5.30 7.96 21.30
N GLU A 63 -6.62 7.84 21.20
CA GLU A 63 -7.36 6.76 21.87
C GLU A 63 -6.87 5.36 21.45
N LEU A 64 -6.66 5.13 20.16
CA LEU A 64 -6.15 3.86 19.64
C LEU A 64 -4.79 3.51 20.26
N VAL A 65 -3.86 4.46 20.25
CA VAL A 65 -2.48 4.24 20.77
C VAL A 65 -2.46 4.04 22.27
N GLU A 66 -3.24 4.80 23.03
CA GLU A 66 -3.34 4.69 24.48
C GLU A 66 -4.01 3.40 24.92
N LYS A 67 -5.05 2.97 24.20
CA LYS A 67 -5.84 1.77 24.54
C LYS A 67 -5.11 0.47 24.20
N PHE A 68 -4.23 0.50 23.20
CA PHE A 68 -3.50 -0.68 22.72
C PHE A 68 -1.99 -0.41 22.65
N PRO A 69 -1.32 -0.26 23.81
CA PRO A 69 0.13 -0.10 23.83
C PRO A 69 0.83 -1.39 23.35
N GLU A 70 1.99 -1.26 22.73
CA GLU A 70 2.71 -2.36 22.06
C GLU A 70 2.92 -3.57 22.96
N GLN A 71 3.26 -3.34 24.24
CA GLN A 71 3.49 -4.40 25.24
C GLN A 71 2.24 -5.26 25.50
N GLN A 72 1.05 -4.76 25.20
CA GLN A 72 -0.21 -5.48 25.37
C GLN A 72 -0.67 -6.18 24.07
N ILE A 73 -0.08 -5.83 22.93
CA ILE A 73 -0.41 -6.45 21.65
C ILE A 73 0.40 -7.72 21.43
N TYR A 74 1.69 -7.68 21.76
CA TYR A 74 2.63 -8.78 21.51
C TYR A 74 3.22 -9.30 22.83
N PRO A 75 3.41 -10.64 23.03
CA PRO A 75 3.03 -11.79 22.19
C PRO A 75 1.65 -12.40 22.52
N HIS A 76 0.98 -11.92 23.58
CA HIS A 76 -0.24 -12.54 24.13
C HIS A 76 -1.46 -11.60 24.11
N GLY A 77 -1.43 -10.61 23.22
CA GLY A 77 -2.40 -9.53 23.19
C GLY A 77 -3.82 -9.95 22.84
N ASN A 78 -4.77 -9.15 23.30
CA ASN A 78 -6.18 -9.30 23.00
C ASN A 78 -6.51 -8.72 21.62
N TYR A 79 -6.07 -9.42 20.56
CA TYR A 79 -6.27 -9.01 19.17
C TYR A 79 -7.75 -8.81 18.81
N HIS A 80 -8.67 -9.54 19.43
CA HIS A 80 -10.10 -9.40 19.16
C HIS A 80 -10.60 -7.98 19.47
N LYS A 81 -10.27 -7.45 20.63
CA LYS A 81 -10.65 -6.08 21.01
C LYS A 81 -9.99 -5.03 20.14
N LEU A 82 -8.74 -5.25 19.74
CA LEU A 82 -8.03 -4.36 18.83
C LEU A 82 -8.71 -4.36 17.46
N PHE A 83 -8.97 -5.53 16.87
CA PHE A 83 -9.59 -5.63 15.56
C PHE A 83 -11.03 -5.12 15.55
N GLU A 84 -11.77 -5.36 16.61
CA GLU A 84 -13.09 -4.77 16.81
C GLU A 84 -13.03 -3.24 16.83
N PHE A 85 -12.11 -2.66 17.61
CA PHE A 85 -11.90 -1.21 17.65
C PHE A 85 -11.53 -0.64 16.28
N LEU A 86 -10.56 -1.26 15.60
CA LEU A 86 -10.12 -0.82 14.27
C LEU A 86 -11.25 -0.93 13.23
N GLY A 87 -12.04 -2.00 13.27
CA GLY A 87 -13.17 -2.20 12.37
C GLY A 87 -14.30 -1.21 12.58
N ILE A 88 -14.74 -1.00 13.83
CA ILE A 88 -15.79 -0.04 14.20
C ILE A 88 -15.40 1.38 13.78
N ASN A 89 -14.14 1.74 13.99
CA ASN A 89 -13.60 3.08 13.67
C ASN A 89 -13.07 3.20 12.24
N LYS A 90 -13.35 2.23 11.37
CA LYS A 90 -13.05 2.27 9.93
C LYS A 90 -11.56 2.28 9.56
N PHE A 91 -10.66 1.85 10.44
CA PHE A 91 -9.23 1.79 10.18
C PHE A 91 -8.84 0.74 9.12
N PHE A 92 -9.71 -0.21 8.79
CA PHE A 92 -9.48 -1.23 7.75
C PHE A 92 -10.07 -0.86 6.39
N SER A 93 -10.64 0.32 6.23
CA SER A 93 -11.54 0.60 5.11
C SER A 93 -11.25 1.87 4.33
N PHE A 94 -10.02 2.37 4.38
CA PHE A 94 -9.62 3.62 3.72
C PHE A 94 -9.67 3.56 2.18
N LEU A 95 -9.68 2.37 1.59
CA LEU A 95 -9.82 2.15 0.16
C LEU A 95 -11.21 1.65 -0.24
N ILE A 96 -12.07 1.30 0.72
CA ILE A 96 -13.37 0.68 0.46
C ILE A 96 -14.45 1.77 0.35
N PRO A 97 -15.27 1.77 -0.72
CA PRO A 97 -16.36 2.71 -0.88
C PRO A 97 -17.42 2.64 0.24
N GLU A 98 -18.07 3.76 0.50
CA GLU A 98 -19.12 3.88 1.52
C GLU A 98 -20.27 2.89 1.33
N LYS A 99 -20.65 2.59 0.07
CA LYS A 99 -21.68 1.59 -0.24
C LYS A 99 -21.39 0.20 0.32
N TYR A 100 -20.12 -0.11 0.60
CA TYR A 100 -19.68 -1.36 1.23
C TYR A 100 -19.25 -1.15 2.69
N GLY A 101 -19.62 -0.03 3.29
CA GLY A 101 -19.33 0.30 4.68
C GLY A 101 -17.93 0.85 4.92
N GLY A 102 -17.21 1.25 3.88
CA GLY A 102 -15.88 1.83 3.97
C GLY A 102 -15.85 3.34 4.20
N LYS A 103 -14.65 3.90 4.09
CA LYS A 103 -14.38 5.34 4.19
C LYS A 103 -13.24 5.67 3.23
N VAL A 104 -13.58 5.93 1.97
CA VAL A 104 -12.56 6.27 0.96
C VAL A 104 -11.80 7.52 1.39
N MET A 105 -10.48 7.40 1.39
CA MET A 105 -9.55 8.49 1.70
C MET A 105 -8.58 8.71 0.56
N TYR A 106 -8.07 9.93 0.46
CA TYR A 106 -6.93 10.22 -0.41
C TYR A 106 -5.65 9.63 0.17
N VAL A 107 -4.69 9.29 -0.70
CA VAL A 107 -3.40 8.68 -0.30
C VAL A 107 -2.66 9.57 0.71
N GLU A 108 -2.77 10.89 0.57
CA GLU A 108 -2.16 11.84 1.50
C GLU A 108 -2.74 11.73 2.91
N GLU A 109 -4.06 11.61 3.02
CA GLU A 109 -4.76 11.44 4.32
C GLU A 109 -4.35 10.10 4.98
N MET A 110 -4.34 9.01 4.20
CA MET A 110 -3.88 7.70 4.69
C MET A 110 -2.44 7.77 5.16
N SER A 111 -1.56 8.42 4.39
CA SER A 111 -0.15 8.58 4.75
C SER A 111 0.03 9.33 6.07
N ASN A 112 -0.75 10.40 6.28
CA ASN A 112 -0.71 11.16 7.53
C ASN A 112 -1.16 10.32 8.73
N ILE A 113 -2.28 9.59 8.59
CA ILE A 113 -2.79 8.68 9.61
C ILE A 113 -1.75 7.61 9.96
N LEU A 114 -1.23 6.93 8.94
CA LEU A 114 -0.24 5.86 9.13
C LEU A 114 1.06 6.38 9.74
N THR A 115 1.52 7.55 9.32
CA THR A 115 2.71 8.19 9.90
C THR A 115 2.51 8.45 11.39
N TYR A 116 1.35 8.98 11.78
CA TYR A 116 1.06 9.27 13.18
C TYR A 116 0.95 7.99 14.02
N ILE A 117 0.20 7.00 13.56
CA ILE A 117 0.06 5.70 14.25
C ILE A 117 1.44 5.03 14.36
N THR A 118 2.19 4.93 13.26
CA THR A 118 3.48 4.22 13.22
C THR A 118 4.53 4.89 14.09
N SER A 119 4.52 6.23 14.16
CA SER A 119 5.47 6.96 15.02
C SER A 119 5.24 6.68 16.52
N ALA A 120 4.01 6.40 16.91
CA ALA A 120 3.65 6.09 18.29
C ALA A 120 3.71 4.59 18.58
N ASN A 121 3.28 3.74 17.64
CA ASN A 121 3.26 2.29 17.78
C ASN A 121 3.41 1.62 16.41
N PRO A 122 4.62 1.13 16.05
CA PRO A 122 4.90 0.50 14.77
C PRO A 122 4.02 -0.74 14.48
N THR A 123 3.68 -1.51 15.50
CA THR A 123 2.82 -2.70 15.36
C THR A 123 1.41 -2.31 14.90
N LEU A 124 0.82 -1.29 15.49
CA LEU A 124 -0.47 -0.74 15.05
C LEU A 124 -0.38 -0.17 13.64
N GLY A 125 0.74 0.47 13.30
CA GLY A 125 1.01 0.97 11.96
C GLY A 125 0.91 -0.14 10.91
N VAL A 126 1.60 -1.26 11.13
CA VAL A 126 1.57 -2.42 10.22
C VAL A 126 0.18 -3.04 10.14
N ILE A 127 -0.49 -3.24 11.28
CA ILE A 127 -1.86 -3.82 11.32
C ILE A 127 -2.84 -2.95 10.54
N THR A 128 -2.71 -1.63 10.60
CA THR A 128 -3.58 -0.70 9.87
C THR A 128 -3.18 -0.58 8.40
N MET A 129 -1.89 -0.59 8.09
CA MET A 129 -1.37 -0.41 6.73
C MET A 129 -1.73 -1.57 5.81
N VAL A 130 -1.58 -2.81 6.25
CA VAL A 130 -1.74 -3.99 5.39
C VAL A 130 -3.13 -4.08 4.74
N PRO A 131 -4.25 -3.92 5.46
CA PRO A 131 -5.58 -3.90 4.84
C PRO A 131 -5.82 -2.75 3.87
N ASN A 132 -5.12 -1.64 4.06
CA ASN A 132 -5.26 -0.39 3.30
C ASN A 132 -4.15 -0.18 2.25
N SER A 133 -3.43 -1.21 1.90
CA SER A 133 -2.45 -1.20 0.80
C SER A 133 -2.98 -1.99 -0.40
N LEU A 134 -2.10 -2.46 -1.28
CA LEU A 134 -2.42 -3.39 -2.39
C LEU A 134 -2.96 -4.73 -1.84
N GLY A 135 -4.09 -4.66 -1.17
CA GLY A 135 -4.74 -5.79 -0.55
C GLY A 135 -5.96 -6.29 -1.31
N PRO A 136 -6.63 -7.30 -0.79
CA PRO A 136 -7.83 -7.90 -1.42
C PRO A 136 -8.95 -6.89 -1.69
N SER A 137 -9.08 -5.82 -0.91
CA SER A 137 -10.12 -4.80 -1.13
C SER A 137 -9.92 -4.08 -2.46
N GLU A 138 -8.70 -3.65 -2.78
CA GLU A 138 -8.40 -2.97 -4.04
C GLU A 138 -8.52 -3.93 -5.23
N LEU A 139 -7.99 -5.15 -5.09
CA LEU A 139 -8.13 -6.16 -6.12
C LEU A 139 -9.59 -6.52 -6.40
N LEU A 140 -10.41 -6.66 -5.36
CA LEU A 140 -11.85 -6.90 -5.52
C LEU A 140 -12.56 -5.72 -6.19
N LEU A 141 -12.22 -4.48 -5.83
CA LEU A 141 -12.82 -3.30 -6.45
C LEU A 141 -12.54 -3.22 -7.94
N HIS A 142 -11.33 -3.56 -8.38
CA HIS A 142 -10.92 -3.48 -9.78
C HIS A 142 -11.29 -4.72 -10.60
N TYR A 143 -11.19 -5.91 -10.02
CA TYR A 143 -11.27 -7.17 -10.78
C TYR A 143 -12.34 -8.13 -10.26
N GLY A 144 -12.92 -7.89 -9.09
CA GLY A 144 -13.95 -8.74 -8.51
C GLY A 144 -15.30 -8.62 -9.22
N THR A 145 -16.08 -9.70 -9.24
CA THR A 145 -17.49 -9.65 -9.62
C THR A 145 -18.31 -8.87 -8.59
N GLU A 146 -19.49 -8.38 -8.96
CA GLU A 146 -20.36 -7.67 -7.98
C GLU A 146 -20.73 -8.57 -6.80
N GLU A 147 -20.99 -9.87 -7.05
CA GLU A 147 -21.24 -10.84 -5.98
C GLU A 147 -20.05 -10.96 -5.01
N GLN A 148 -18.82 -11.00 -5.53
CA GLN A 148 -17.62 -11.02 -4.72
C GLN A 148 -17.44 -9.73 -3.90
N LYS A 149 -17.69 -8.58 -4.52
CA LYS A 149 -17.63 -7.27 -3.85
C LYS A 149 -18.62 -7.18 -2.71
N GLU A 150 -19.89 -7.53 -2.95
CA GLU A 150 -20.94 -7.51 -1.93
C GLU A 150 -20.68 -8.51 -0.79
N LYS A 151 -20.09 -9.66 -1.10
CA LYS A 151 -19.80 -10.71 -0.12
C LYS A 151 -18.61 -10.35 0.78
N TYR A 152 -17.55 -9.76 0.23
CA TYR A 152 -16.27 -9.63 0.92
C TYR A 152 -15.97 -8.21 1.39
N LEU A 153 -16.25 -7.17 0.61
CA LEU A 153 -15.88 -5.80 0.97
C LEU A 153 -16.45 -5.33 2.29
N PRO A 154 -17.73 -5.58 2.64
CA PRO A 154 -18.25 -5.20 3.95
C PRO A 154 -17.53 -5.89 5.11
N LYS A 155 -17.13 -7.15 4.92
CA LYS A 155 -16.44 -7.93 5.95
C LYS A 155 -14.97 -7.51 6.13
N LEU A 156 -14.36 -7.04 5.06
CA LEU A 156 -13.03 -6.42 5.11
C LEU A 156 -13.11 -5.06 5.80
N ALA A 157 -14.11 -4.24 5.45
CA ALA A 157 -14.28 -2.90 6.00
C ALA A 157 -14.50 -2.88 7.51
N ASN A 158 -15.23 -3.85 8.05
CA ASN A 158 -15.55 -3.93 9.49
C ASN A 158 -14.60 -4.83 10.30
N GLY A 159 -13.57 -5.40 9.67
CA GLY A 159 -12.58 -6.24 10.36
C GLY A 159 -13.05 -7.67 10.67
N GLN A 160 -14.21 -8.11 10.17
CA GLN A 160 -14.63 -9.52 10.28
C GLN A 160 -13.73 -10.46 9.49
N LYS A 161 -13.09 -9.96 8.44
CA LYS A 161 -12.04 -10.65 7.69
C LYS A 161 -10.82 -9.74 7.60
N ILE A 162 -9.70 -10.28 8.03
CA ILE A 162 -8.40 -9.59 7.96
C ILE A 162 -7.61 -10.20 6.80
N PRO A 163 -7.18 -9.40 5.83
CA PRO A 163 -6.39 -9.90 4.72
C PRO A 163 -4.95 -10.17 5.12
N CYS A 164 -4.30 -11.05 4.38
CA CYS A 164 -2.87 -11.29 4.49
C CYS A 164 -2.25 -11.49 3.10
N PHE A 165 -0.96 -11.31 3.00
CA PHE A 165 -0.19 -11.60 1.81
C PHE A 165 0.46 -12.98 1.89
N GLY A 166 0.26 -13.80 0.84
CA GLY A 166 0.98 -15.04 0.60
C GLY A 166 1.69 -14.95 -0.75
N LEU A 167 2.60 -13.98 -0.90
CA LEU A 167 3.19 -13.63 -2.19
C LEU A 167 4.37 -14.51 -2.56
N THR A 168 5.29 -14.78 -1.61
CA THR A 168 6.49 -15.54 -1.87
C THR A 168 6.19 -17.03 -1.97
N GLY A 169 6.53 -17.64 -3.10
CA GLY A 169 6.40 -19.07 -3.35
C GLY A 169 7.75 -19.77 -3.47
N PRO A 170 7.75 -21.09 -3.71
CA PRO A 170 8.99 -21.87 -3.82
C PRO A 170 9.92 -21.40 -4.95
N ASN A 171 9.36 -20.86 -6.03
CA ASN A 171 10.09 -20.48 -7.24
C ASN A 171 10.11 -18.99 -7.50
N ASN A 172 9.48 -18.17 -6.64
CA ASN A 172 9.39 -16.72 -6.77
C ASN A 172 9.70 -16.03 -5.44
N GLY A 173 10.59 -15.06 -5.50
CA GLY A 173 10.98 -14.22 -4.38
C GLY A 173 10.92 -12.76 -4.78
N SER A 174 12.09 -12.18 -5.08
CA SER A 174 12.19 -10.76 -5.50
C SER A 174 11.46 -10.45 -6.80
N ASP A 175 11.30 -11.43 -7.69
CA ASP A 175 10.46 -11.31 -8.88
C ASP A 175 9.01 -11.71 -8.55
N ALA A 176 8.27 -10.79 -7.96
CA ALA A 176 6.87 -11.01 -7.58
C ALA A 176 5.92 -11.17 -8.77
N THR A 177 6.32 -10.71 -9.95
CA THR A 177 5.53 -10.80 -11.19
C THR A 177 5.83 -12.05 -12.01
N GLY A 178 6.89 -12.76 -11.67
CA GLY A 178 7.31 -14.01 -12.32
C GLY A 178 6.62 -15.27 -11.78
N SER A 179 5.58 -15.11 -10.95
CA SER A 179 4.81 -16.21 -10.36
C SER A 179 3.66 -16.68 -11.24
#